data_0dd93f995da779e4ef727bfa63161240
#
_entry.id   0dd93f995da779e4ef727bfa63161240
#
_cell.length_a   1.000
_cell.length_b   1.000
_cell.length_c   1.000
_cell.angle_alpha   90.00
_cell.angle_beta   90.00
_cell.angle_gamma   90.00
#
_symmetry.space_group_name_H-M   'P 1'
#
loop_
_entity.id
_entity.type
_entity.pdbx_description
1 polymer ?
#
loop_
_entity_poly.entity_id
_entity_poly.type
_entity_poly.pdbx_seq_one_letter_code
_entity_poly.pdbx_strand_id
1 'polypeptide(L)'
;MDKTNLDDYLANLGISEGDEAPNVVEAALGAAAPGGEALSPLVVFEQFMQGVVEHLGRDLTLSVRDTGEALEAEIGGERAGKLAGREGRTLAAIEVLAYAVLAKHAGRSDVRVRVDAGGFKRRQADNLGKLAERLALQVAKSGEAHELQPMPPAERRVIHVALKDHALVTTESVGEGAGRHLVIRPRTGDPR
;
A
#
# COMPACT_ATOMS: atom_id res chain seq x y z
N MET A 1 9.06 -7.56 20.70
CA MET A 1 8.09 -8.10 19.76
C MET A 1 7.20 -6.96 19.37
N ASP A 2 7.48 -6.38 18.22
CA ASP A 2 6.86 -5.11 17.82
C ASP A 2 5.41 -5.30 17.38
N LYS A 3 4.46 -4.93 18.25
CA LYS A 3 3.03 -4.75 17.94
C LYS A 3 2.77 -3.51 17.07
N THR A 4 3.80 -2.78 16.72
CA THR A 4 3.77 -1.40 16.22
C THR A 4 3.26 -1.24 14.78
N ASN A 5 3.15 -2.29 13.99
CA ASN A 5 2.87 -2.12 12.55
C ASN A 5 1.37 -2.17 12.20
N LEU A 6 0.58 -2.97 12.91
CA LEU A 6 -0.86 -3.07 12.66
C LEU A 6 -1.63 -1.94 13.36
N ASP A 7 -1.27 -1.62 14.60
CA ASP A 7 -1.93 -0.58 15.40
C ASP A 7 -1.69 0.81 14.78
N ASP A 8 -0.46 1.11 14.33
CA ASP A 8 -0.16 2.34 13.60
C ASP A 8 -0.89 2.41 12.24
N TYR A 9 -1.10 1.27 11.58
CA TYR A 9 -1.81 1.21 10.32
C TYR A 9 -3.32 1.42 10.51
N LEU A 10 -3.91 0.81 11.53
CA LEU A 10 -5.32 0.96 11.89
C LEU A 10 -5.63 2.38 12.37
N ALA A 11 -4.75 2.97 13.18
CA ALA A 11 -4.88 4.35 13.63
C ALA A 11 -4.85 5.36 12.45
N ASN A 12 -4.02 5.10 11.43
CA ASN A 12 -3.97 5.92 10.21
C ASN A 12 -5.24 5.80 9.33
N LEU A 13 -6.02 4.72 9.49
CA LEU A 13 -7.30 4.53 8.80
C LEU A 13 -8.50 5.07 9.60
N GLY A 14 -8.29 5.62 10.81
CA GLY A 14 -9.34 6.11 11.69
C GLY A 14 -10.16 5.00 12.34
N ILE A 15 -9.63 3.77 12.42
CA ILE A 15 -10.27 2.62 13.05
C ILE A 15 -9.74 2.54 14.49
N SER A 16 -10.63 2.71 15.47
CA SER A 16 -10.31 2.58 16.89
C SER A 16 -10.72 1.22 17.45
N GLU A 17 -10.03 0.76 18.51
CA GLU A 17 -10.20 -0.55 19.17
C GLU A 17 -11.60 -0.83 19.76
N GLY A 18 -12.65 -0.12 19.38
CA GLY A 18 -14.01 -0.28 19.94
C GLY A 18 -15.10 -0.63 18.93
N ASP A 19 -14.79 -0.62 17.63
CA ASP A 19 -15.79 -0.94 16.61
C ASP A 19 -15.83 -2.46 16.37
N GLU A 20 -16.85 -3.13 16.90
CA GLU A 20 -17.17 -4.51 16.50
C GLU A 20 -17.54 -4.51 15.01
N ALA A 21 -16.55 -4.68 14.15
CA ALA A 21 -16.79 -4.92 12.73
C ALA A 21 -17.61 -6.21 12.57
N PRO A 22 -18.66 -6.20 11.74
CA PRO A 22 -19.42 -7.42 11.47
C PRO A 22 -18.46 -8.47 10.93
N ASN A 23 -18.61 -9.71 11.42
CA ASN A 23 -17.71 -10.84 11.17
C ASN A 23 -17.77 -11.34 9.72
N VAL A 24 -17.51 -10.43 8.78
CA VAL A 24 -17.53 -10.67 7.32
C VAL A 24 -16.49 -11.72 6.93
N VAL A 25 -15.44 -11.86 7.75
CA VAL A 25 -14.34 -12.79 7.53
C VAL A 25 -14.79 -14.25 7.85
N GLU A 26 -15.60 -14.45 8.88
CA GLU A 26 -16.18 -15.77 9.20
C GLU A 26 -17.23 -16.22 8.15
N ALA A 27 -17.95 -15.26 7.57
CA ALA A 27 -18.91 -15.57 6.50
C ALA A 27 -18.19 -15.95 5.19
N ALA A 28 -17.01 -15.41 4.91
CA ALA A 28 -16.27 -15.69 3.69
C ALA A 28 -15.39 -16.95 3.75
N LEU A 29 -14.91 -17.34 4.95
CA LEU A 29 -13.95 -18.45 5.11
C LEU A 29 -14.55 -19.70 5.77
N GLY A 30 -15.81 -19.66 6.24
CA GLY A 30 -16.37 -20.71 7.09
C GLY A 30 -15.73 -20.73 8.49
N ALA A 31 -16.45 -21.28 9.48
CA ALA A 31 -15.89 -21.43 10.82
C ALA A 31 -14.65 -22.33 10.78
N ALA A 32 -13.52 -21.85 11.28
CA ALA A 32 -12.33 -22.67 11.43
C ALA A 32 -12.66 -23.91 12.28
N ALA A 33 -12.52 -25.10 11.72
CA ALA A 33 -12.77 -26.35 12.46
C ALA A 33 -11.76 -26.44 13.61
N PRO A 34 -12.19 -26.70 14.85
CA PRO A 34 -11.27 -26.88 15.96
C PRO A 34 -10.51 -28.20 15.74
N GLY A 35 -9.22 -28.16 15.47
CA GLY A 35 -8.33 -29.32 15.43
C GLY A 35 -7.74 -29.71 14.07
N GLY A 36 -7.88 -28.86 13.02
CA GLY A 36 -7.20 -29.09 11.73
C GLY A 36 -5.75 -28.56 11.74
N GLU A 37 -4.87 -29.23 10.98
CA GLU A 37 -3.54 -28.68 10.64
C GLU A 37 -3.70 -27.25 10.13
N ALA A 38 -2.87 -26.32 10.63
CA ALA A 38 -2.90 -24.93 10.18
C ALA A 38 -2.70 -24.88 8.65
N LEU A 39 -3.67 -24.30 7.95
CA LEU A 39 -3.59 -24.16 6.50
C LEU A 39 -2.34 -23.34 6.13
N SER A 40 -1.74 -23.68 5.00
CA SER A 40 -0.59 -22.90 4.55
C SER A 40 -1.01 -21.42 4.31
N PRO A 41 -0.14 -20.45 4.63
CA PRO A 41 -0.46 -19.02 4.44
C PRO A 41 -0.90 -18.70 3.01
N LEU A 42 -0.31 -19.35 2.01
CA LEU A 42 -0.68 -19.17 0.61
C LEU A 42 -2.13 -19.61 0.35
N VAL A 43 -2.55 -20.78 0.86
CA VAL A 43 -3.92 -21.29 0.68
C VAL A 43 -4.94 -20.36 1.35
N VAL A 44 -4.65 -19.91 2.58
CA VAL A 44 -5.52 -18.97 3.30
C VAL A 44 -5.65 -17.65 2.53
N PHE A 45 -4.52 -17.12 2.03
CA PHE A 45 -4.51 -15.89 1.26
C PHE A 45 -5.26 -16.02 -0.07
N GLU A 46 -5.06 -17.13 -0.79
CA GLU A 46 -5.73 -17.40 -2.06
C GLU A 46 -7.25 -17.50 -1.88
N GLN A 47 -7.73 -18.23 -0.88
CA GLN A 47 -9.16 -18.35 -0.57
C GLN A 47 -9.77 -16.98 -0.20
N PHE A 48 -9.09 -16.20 0.63
CA PHE A 48 -9.53 -14.85 0.98
C PHE A 48 -9.63 -13.96 -0.26
N MET A 49 -8.60 -13.93 -1.08
CA MET A 49 -8.58 -13.09 -2.30
C MET A 49 -9.61 -13.54 -3.32
N GLN A 50 -9.85 -14.86 -3.46
CA GLN A 50 -10.91 -15.39 -4.31
C GLN A 50 -12.28 -14.87 -3.86
N GLY A 51 -12.57 -14.94 -2.56
CA GLY A 51 -13.81 -14.39 -2.01
C GLY A 51 -13.97 -12.89 -2.26
N VAL A 52 -12.89 -12.12 -2.09
CA VAL A 52 -12.87 -10.68 -2.40
C VAL A 52 -13.22 -10.42 -3.87
N VAL A 53 -12.58 -11.13 -4.79
CA VAL A 53 -12.79 -10.94 -6.24
C VAL A 53 -14.21 -11.33 -6.65
N GLU A 54 -14.76 -12.43 -6.14
CA GLU A 54 -16.14 -12.87 -6.40
C GLU A 54 -17.19 -11.82 -6.00
N HIS A 55 -16.96 -11.11 -4.87
CA HIS A 55 -17.84 -10.05 -4.41
C HIS A 55 -17.67 -8.72 -5.16
N LEU A 56 -16.48 -8.46 -5.71
CA LEU A 56 -16.20 -7.22 -6.44
C LEU A 56 -16.67 -7.23 -7.89
N GLY A 57 -16.80 -8.40 -8.53
CA GLY A 57 -17.34 -8.50 -9.87
C GLY A 57 -16.89 -9.73 -10.65
N ARG A 58 -17.74 -10.16 -11.58
CA ARG A 58 -17.53 -11.38 -12.38
C ARG A 58 -16.50 -11.24 -13.51
N ASP A 59 -16.16 -10.00 -13.87
CA ASP A 59 -15.24 -9.70 -15.00
C ASP A 59 -13.79 -9.56 -14.52
N LEU A 60 -13.51 -10.00 -13.31
CA LEU A 60 -12.19 -9.90 -12.70
C LEU A 60 -11.49 -11.25 -12.73
N THR A 61 -10.19 -11.21 -12.90
CA THR A 61 -9.30 -12.37 -12.78
C THR A 61 -8.40 -12.20 -11.60
N LEU A 62 -7.99 -13.28 -10.98
CA LEU A 62 -7.09 -13.29 -9.84
C LEU A 62 -5.87 -14.16 -10.16
N SER A 63 -4.69 -13.65 -9.85
CA SER A 63 -3.45 -14.40 -9.81
C SER A 63 -2.79 -14.19 -8.46
N VAL A 64 -2.52 -15.29 -7.75
CA VAL A 64 -1.85 -15.27 -6.43
C VAL A 64 -0.54 -16.03 -6.55
N ARG A 65 0.49 -15.54 -5.90
CA ARG A 65 1.81 -16.17 -5.86
C ARG A 65 2.52 -15.90 -4.53
N ASP A 66 3.35 -16.85 -4.13
CA ASP A 66 4.32 -16.68 -3.06
C ASP A 66 5.69 -16.40 -3.69
N THR A 67 6.29 -15.27 -3.37
CA THR A 67 7.63 -14.89 -3.84
C THR A 67 8.74 -15.26 -2.86
N GLY A 68 8.39 -15.86 -1.73
CA GLY A 68 9.30 -16.09 -0.60
C GLY A 68 9.53 -14.86 0.27
N GLU A 69 9.32 -13.65 -0.27
CA GLU A 69 9.38 -12.38 0.47
C GLU A 69 7.99 -11.84 0.83
N ALA A 70 6.99 -12.16 0.02
CA ALA A 70 5.61 -11.70 0.18
C ALA A 70 4.63 -12.63 -0.53
N LEU A 71 3.39 -12.67 -0.03
CA LEU A 71 2.24 -13.16 -0.76
C LEU A 71 1.71 -12.03 -1.63
N GLU A 72 1.67 -12.25 -2.93
CA GLU A 72 1.25 -11.24 -3.89
C GLU A 72 -0.03 -11.67 -4.59
N ALA A 73 -0.98 -10.75 -4.71
CA ALA A 73 -2.20 -10.92 -5.49
C ALA A 73 -2.30 -9.82 -6.56
N GLU A 74 -2.51 -10.23 -7.80
CA GLU A 74 -2.80 -9.34 -8.92
C GLU A 74 -4.24 -9.55 -9.37
N ILE A 75 -5.05 -8.50 -9.30
CA ILE A 75 -6.42 -8.49 -9.79
C ILE A 75 -6.41 -7.92 -11.20
N GLY A 76 -6.73 -8.76 -12.18
CA GLY A 76 -6.84 -8.40 -13.59
C GLY A 76 -8.28 -8.14 -14.02
N GLY A 77 -8.44 -7.68 -15.27
CA GLY A 77 -9.74 -7.38 -15.87
C GLY A 77 -9.86 -5.92 -16.31
N GLU A 78 -10.78 -5.64 -17.21
CA GLU A 78 -10.93 -4.32 -17.83
C GLU A 78 -11.18 -3.20 -16.80
N ARG A 79 -11.91 -3.51 -15.73
CA ARG A 79 -12.25 -2.57 -14.64
C ARG A 79 -11.37 -2.68 -13.40
N ALA A 80 -10.41 -3.59 -13.40
CA ALA A 80 -9.56 -3.85 -12.22
C ALA A 80 -8.88 -2.58 -11.67
N GLY A 81 -8.39 -1.71 -12.55
CA GLY A 81 -7.74 -0.46 -12.11
C GLY A 81 -8.63 0.50 -11.32
N LYS A 82 -9.98 0.39 -11.45
CA LYS A 82 -10.92 1.19 -10.67
C LYS A 82 -11.08 0.69 -9.23
N LEU A 83 -10.73 -0.57 -8.99
CA LEU A 83 -10.79 -1.19 -7.66
C LEU A 83 -9.75 -0.62 -6.69
N ALA A 84 -8.71 -0.01 -7.20
CA ALA A 84 -7.70 0.60 -6.35
C ALA A 84 -8.28 1.69 -5.42
N GLY A 85 -9.40 2.30 -5.85
CA GLY A 85 -10.00 3.41 -5.11
C GLY A 85 -9.17 4.69 -5.23
N ARG A 86 -9.56 5.70 -4.46
CA ARG A 86 -8.82 6.96 -4.41
C ARG A 86 -7.46 6.70 -3.76
N GLU A 87 -6.38 7.03 -4.47
CA GLU A 87 -5.00 6.88 -3.95
C GLU A 87 -4.62 5.46 -3.50
N GLY A 88 -5.29 4.43 -4.02
CA GLY A 88 -5.00 3.04 -3.64
C GLY A 88 -5.59 2.59 -2.30
N ARG A 89 -6.48 3.38 -1.67
CA ARG A 89 -7.02 3.08 -0.33
C ARG A 89 -7.78 1.76 -0.26
N THR A 90 -8.47 1.38 -1.32
CA THR A 90 -9.17 0.09 -1.35
C THR A 90 -8.19 -1.07 -1.34
N LEU A 91 -7.11 -1.00 -2.12
CA LEU A 91 -6.08 -2.04 -2.11
C LEU A 91 -5.38 -2.14 -0.76
N ALA A 92 -5.08 -0.98 -0.14
CA ALA A 92 -4.51 -0.94 1.18
C ALA A 92 -5.43 -1.58 2.25
N ALA A 93 -6.75 -1.32 2.19
CA ALA A 93 -7.72 -1.95 3.08
C ALA A 93 -7.77 -3.48 2.87
N ILE A 94 -7.73 -3.95 1.62
CA ILE A 94 -7.68 -5.40 1.32
C ILE A 94 -6.40 -6.03 1.89
N GLU A 95 -5.25 -5.37 1.79
CA GLU A 95 -4.00 -5.84 2.39
C GLU A 95 -4.12 -5.99 3.92
N VAL A 96 -4.74 -5.02 4.61
CA VAL A 96 -4.97 -5.09 6.05
C VAL A 96 -5.87 -6.26 6.43
N LEU A 97 -6.98 -6.45 5.71
CA LEU A 97 -7.87 -7.58 5.93
C LEU A 97 -7.15 -8.92 5.70
N ALA A 98 -6.32 -9.01 4.66
CA ALA A 98 -5.52 -10.18 4.39
C ALA A 98 -4.55 -10.51 5.55
N TYR A 99 -3.91 -9.50 6.14
CA TYR A 99 -3.07 -9.70 7.34
C TYR A 99 -3.88 -10.26 8.51
N ALA A 100 -5.06 -9.70 8.79
CA ALA A 100 -5.92 -10.17 9.86
C ALA A 100 -6.36 -11.63 9.65
N VAL A 101 -6.70 -11.99 8.41
CA VAL A 101 -7.09 -13.35 8.01
C VAL A 101 -5.91 -14.32 8.18
N LEU A 102 -4.72 -13.96 7.72
CA LEU A 102 -3.52 -14.78 7.86
C LEU A 102 -3.14 -15.00 9.33
N ALA A 103 -3.21 -13.95 10.15
CA ALA A 103 -2.95 -14.05 11.58
C ALA A 103 -3.94 -15.00 12.27
N LYS A 104 -5.23 -14.93 11.91
CA LYS A 104 -6.29 -15.73 12.52
C LYS A 104 -6.27 -17.19 12.06
N HIS A 105 -6.08 -17.46 10.77
CA HIS A 105 -6.31 -18.78 10.16
C HIS A 105 -5.04 -19.54 9.81
N ALA A 106 -3.92 -18.86 9.58
CA ALA A 106 -2.61 -19.48 9.34
C ALA A 106 -1.64 -19.30 10.52
N GLY A 107 -2.04 -18.57 11.57
CA GLY A 107 -1.18 -18.29 12.72
C GLY A 107 0.07 -17.46 12.35
N ARG A 108 0.06 -16.75 11.22
CA ARG A 108 1.21 -16.02 10.66
C ARG A 108 0.89 -14.54 10.55
N SER A 109 1.57 -13.73 11.38
CA SER A 109 1.52 -12.27 11.35
C SER A 109 2.77 -11.62 10.74
N ASP A 110 3.76 -12.42 10.38
CA ASP A 110 5.06 -12.00 9.85
C ASP A 110 5.14 -12.02 8.32
N VAL A 111 4.08 -12.49 7.65
CA VAL A 111 4.04 -12.59 6.18
C VAL A 111 3.68 -11.24 5.57
N ARG A 112 4.49 -10.76 4.65
CA ARG A 112 4.17 -9.57 3.87
C ARG A 112 3.08 -9.89 2.84
N VAL A 113 2.13 -8.98 2.69
CA VAL A 113 1.07 -9.08 1.69
C VAL A 113 1.18 -7.90 0.73
N ARG A 114 0.98 -8.15 -0.54
CA ARG A 114 0.88 -7.13 -1.58
C ARG A 114 -0.30 -7.43 -2.49
N VAL A 115 -1.17 -6.46 -2.66
CA VAL A 115 -2.30 -6.55 -3.59
C VAL A 115 -2.19 -5.44 -4.61
N ASP A 116 -2.31 -5.77 -5.89
CA ASP A 116 -2.41 -4.80 -6.97
C ASP A 116 -3.63 -5.08 -7.85
N ALA A 117 -4.11 -4.08 -8.54
CA ALA A 117 -5.24 -4.21 -9.45
C ALA A 117 -4.97 -3.45 -10.75
N GLY A 118 -4.90 -4.21 -11.84
CA GLY A 118 -4.67 -3.69 -13.18
C GLY A 118 -3.41 -2.85 -13.30
N GLY A 119 -2.35 -3.14 -12.56
CA GLY A 119 -1.10 -2.40 -12.57
C GLY A 119 -1.20 -0.98 -11.99
N PHE A 120 -2.08 -0.77 -11.02
CA PHE A 120 -2.30 0.54 -10.39
C PHE A 120 -1.04 1.09 -9.74
N LYS A 121 -0.33 0.26 -8.95
CA LYS A 121 0.88 0.71 -8.22
C LYS A 121 1.96 1.23 -9.16
N ARG A 122 2.17 0.55 -10.29
CA ARG A 122 3.14 0.99 -11.31
C ARG A 122 2.72 2.34 -11.92
N ARG A 123 1.45 2.46 -12.38
CA ARG A 123 0.98 3.73 -12.95
C ARG A 123 1.03 4.88 -11.95
N GLN A 124 0.74 4.62 -10.68
CA GLN A 124 0.84 5.63 -9.62
C GLN A 124 2.29 6.07 -9.43
N ALA A 125 3.24 5.13 -9.37
CA ALA A 125 4.66 5.46 -9.27
C ALA A 125 5.15 6.30 -10.48
N ASP A 126 4.75 5.93 -11.71
CA ASP A 126 5.10 6.68 -12.92
C ASP A 126 4.53 8.11 -12.89
N ASN A 127 3.29 8.27 -12.42
CA ASN A 127 2.65 9.57 -12.30
C ASN A 127 3.33 10.45 -11.23
N LEU A 128 3.68 9.86 -10.09
CA LEU A 128 4.43 10.55 -9.02
C LEU A 128 5.83 10.95 -9.49
N GLY A 129 6.52 10.10 -10.24
CA GLY A 129 7.83 10.42 -10.84
C GLY A 129 7.74 11.63 -11.78
N LYS A 130 6.77 11.62 -12.71
CA LYS A 130 6.53 12.75 -13.63
C LYS A 130 6.14 14.04 -12.89
N LEU A 131 5.36 13.94 -11.83
CA LEU A 131 5.03 15.07 -10.97
C LEU A 131 6.29 15.62 -10.30
N ALA A 132 7.11 14.75 -9.74
CA ALA A 132 8.36 15.09 -9.06
C ALA A 132 9.31 15.88 -9.99
N GLU A 133 9.55 15.37 -11.20
CA GLU A 133 10.41 16.05 -12.19
C GLU A 133 9.88 17.43 -12.56
N ARG A 134 8.58 17.57 -12.79
CA ARG A 134 7.96 18.85 -13.11
C ARG A 134 8.12 19.86 -11.96
N LEU A 135 7.91 19.42 -10.71
CA LEU A 135 8.09 20.27 -9.53
C LEU A 135 9.56 20.61 -9.30
N ALA A 136 10.47 19.68 -9.56
CA ALA A 136 11.91 19.94 -9.47
C ALA A 136 12.37 21.04 -10.42
N LEU A 137 11.86 21.05 -11.66
CA LEU A 137 12.14 22.13 -12.61
C LEU A 137 11.55 23.46 -12.16
N GLN A 138 10.40 23.47 -11.52
CA GLN A 138 9.77 24.67 -10.97
C GLN A 138 10.61 25.22 -9.81
N VAL A 139 10.99 24.37 -8.85
CA VAL A 139 11.85 24.73 -7.71
C VAL A 139 13.21 25.24 -8.18
N ALA A 140 13.83 24.60 -9.17
CA ALA A 140 15.10 25.04 -9.73
C ALA A 140 15.02 26.42 -10.40
N LYS A 141 13.88 26.79 -10.97
CA LYS A 141 13.67 28.12 -11.61
C LYS A 141 13.30 29.19 -10.60
N SER A 142 12.44 28.89 -9.62
CA SER A 142 12.00 29.88 -8.63
C SER A 142 13.02 30.11 -7.53
N GLY A 143 13.87 29.14 -7.23
CA GLY A 143 14.74 29.14 -6.05
C GLY A 143 14.00 28.92 -4.74
N GLU A 144 12.69 28.67 -4.76
CA GLU A 144 11.85 28.49 -3.58
C GLU A 144 11.56 27.00 -3.36
N ALA A 145 11.52 26.60 -2.09
CA ALA A 145 11.14 25.22 -1.73
C ALA A 145 9.65 24.96 -2.03
N HIS A 146 9.33 23.75 -2.42
CA HIS A 146 7.96 23.31 -2.65
C HIS A 146 7.59 22.17 -1.68
N GLU A 147 6.53 22.36 -0.92
CA GLU A 147 5.97 21.35 -0.01
C GLU A 147 4.85 20.59 -0.70
N LEU A 148 4.95 19.27 -0.71
CA LEU A 148 3.89 18.41 -1.24
C LEU A 148 2.83 18.14 -0.15
N GLN A 149 1.67 17.66 -0.57
CA GLN A 149 0.65 17.18 0.39
C GLN A 149 1.17 15.98 1.18
N PRO A 150 0.68 15.76 2.41
CA PRO A 150 0.96 14.54 3.16
C PRO A 150 0.65 13.30 2.34
N MET A 151 1.58 12.33 2.37
CA MET A 151 1.46 11.11 1.58
C MET A 151 2.11 9.91 2.28
N PRO A 152 1.69 8.67 1.95
CA PRO A 152 2.26 7.45 2.50
C PRO A 152 3.77 7.32 2.28
N PRO A 153 4.50 6.59 3.15
CA PRO A 153 5.95 6.39 3.03
C PRO A 153 6.40 5.84 1.68
N ALA A 154 5.61 4.94 1.08
CA ALA A 154 5.90 4.37 -0.24
C ALA A 154 5.92 5.44 -1.34
N GLU A 155 4.97 6.37 -1.34
CA GLU A 155 4.88 7.45 -2.32
C GLU A 155 6.02 8.47 -2.13
N ARG A 156 6.33 8.82 -0.87
CA ARG A 156 7.48 9.68 -0.56
C ARG A 156 8.79 9.07 -1.07
N ARG A 157 8.94 7.74 -0.94
CA ARG A 157 10.10 7.02 -1.46
C ARG A 157 10.19 7.10 -2.99
N VAL A 158 9.06 6.95 -3.70
CA VAL A 158 9.03 7.07 -5.18
C VAL A 158 9.56 8.44 -5.62
N ILE A 159 9.05 9.52 -5.04
CA ILE A 159 9.49 10.88 -5.38
C ILE A 159 10.97 11.09 -5.00
N HIS A 160 11.37 10.62 -3.82
CA HIS A 160 12.77 10.73 -3.39
C HIS A 160 13.72 10.00 -4.34
N VAL A 161 13.37 8.78 -4.77
CA VAL A 161 14.18 8.00 -5.72
C VAL A 161 14.23 8.66 -7.08
N ALA A 162 13.10 9.21 -7.58
CA ALA A 162 13.04 9.91 -8.85
C ALA A 162 13.96 11.16 -8.89
N LEU A 163 14.11 11.83 -7.75
CA LEU A 163 14.91 13.05 -7.65
C LEU A 163 16.29 12.89 -6.99
N LYS A 164 16.66 11.65 -6.62
CA LYS A 164 17.89 11.36 -5.87
C LYS A 164 19.14 11.96 -6.55
N ASP A 165 19.24 11.78 -7.86
CA ASP A 165 20.40 12.20 -8.66
C ASP A 165 20.14 13.49 -9.44
N HIS A 166 19.07 14.24 -9.08
CA HIS A 166 18.75 15.50 -9.73
C HIS A 166 19.77 16.58 -9.37
N ALA A 167 20.35 17.24 -10.40
CA ALA A 167 21.46 18.17 -10.23
C ALA A 167 21.13 19.42 -9.39
N LEU A 168 19.90 19.94 -9.51
CA LEU A 168 19.51 21.26 -9.03
C LEU A 168 18.62 21.25 -7.79
N VAL A 169 18.10 20.08 -7.38
CA VAL A 169 17.21 19.99 -6.22
C VAL A 169 17.59 18.83 -5.30
N THR A 170 17.09 18.89 -4.07
CA THR A 170 17.14 17.82 -3.07
C THR A 170 15.77 17.62 -2.47
N THR A 171 15.54 16.48 -1.85
CA THR A 171 14.26 16.15 -1.21
C THR A 171 14.45 15.81 0.25
N GLU A 172 13.53 16.27 1.08
CA GLU A 172 13.52 16.02 2.51
C GLU A 172 12.12 15.58 2.96
N SER A 173 12.01 14.55 3.81
CA SER A 173 10.74 14.12 4.39
C SER A 173 10.55 14.78 5.75
N VAL A 174 9.55 15.66 5.87
CA VAL A 174 9.28 16.52 7.04
C VAL A 174 7.94 16.16 7.66
N GLY A 175 7.82 16.39 8.98
CA GLY A 175 6.61 16.10 9.76
C GLY A 175 6.56 14.68 10.30
N GLU A 176 5.48 14.35 11.00
CA GLU A 176 5.27 13.06 11.67
C GLU A 176 3.87 12.51 11.38
N GLY A 177 3.71 11.20 11.55
CA GLY A 177 2.43 10.50 11.40
C GLY A 177 1.73 10.79 10.07
N ALA A 178 0.43 11.05 10.11
CA ALA A 178 -0.41 11.33 8.96
C ALA A 178 -0.09 12.68 8.27
N GLY A 179 0.54 13.62 8.98
CA GLY A 179 0.96 14.91 8.42
C GLY A 179 2.31 14.88 7.72
N ARG A 180 2.99 13.74 7.69
CA ARG A 180 4.33 13.64 7.11
C ARG A 180 4.29 13.74 5.61
N HIS A 181 5.06 14.68 5.07
CA HIS A 181 5.10 15.04 3.66
C HIS A 181 6.55 15.17 3.15
N LEU A 182 6.70 15.43 1.87
CA LEU A 182 7.99 15.61 1.23
C LEU A 182 8.14 17.06 0.75
N VAL A 183 9.31 17.63 1.00
CA VAL A 183 9.69 18.96 0.56
C VAL A 183 10.78 18.83 -0.50
N ILE A 184 10.59 19.50 -1.64
CA ILE A 184 11.61 19.65 -2.68
C ILE A 184 12.27 21.00 -2.48
N ARG A 185 13.59 21.02 -2.27
CA ARG A 185 14.38 22.24 -2.04
C ARG A 185 15.37 22.46 -3.17
N PRO A 186 15.69 23.71 -3.52
CA PRO A 186 16.83 23.97 -4.40
C PRO A 186 18.09 23.44 -3.72
N ARG A 187 18.94 22.79 -4.51
CA ARG A 187 20.26 22.41 -4.04
C ARG A 187 21.10 23.68 -4.01
N THR A 188 21.32 24.22 -2.81
CA THR A 188 22.30 25.28 -2.63
C THR A 188 23.68 24.69 -2.90
N GLY A 189 24.08 24.72 -4.16
CA GLY A 189 25.43 24.35 -4.57
C GLY A 189 26.36 25.51 -4.31
N ASP A 190 27.41 25.25 -3.56
CA ASP A 190 28.63 26.02 -3.69
C ASP A 190 29.06 25.98 -5.18
N PRO A 191 29.13 27.07 -5.91
CA PRO A 191 29.58 27.05 -7.29
C PRO A 191 31.11 26.76 -7.26
N ARG A 192 31.46 25.50 -7.54
CA ARG A 192 32.85 25.20 -7.91
C ARG A 192 33.05 25.39 -9.38
#